data_d93f74efe888cb98b35d047f22c7174e
#
_entry.id   d93f74efe888cb98b35d047f22c7174e
#
_cell.length_a   1.000
_cell.length_b   1.000
_cell.length_c   1.000
_cell.angle_alpha   90.00
_cell.angle_beta   90.00
_cell.angle_gamma   90.00
#
_symmetry.space_group_name_H-M   'P 1'
#
loop_
_entity.id
_entity.type
_entity.pdbx_description
1 polymer ?
#
loop_
_entity_poly.entity_id
_entity_poly.type
_entity_poly.pdbx_seq_one_letter_code
_entity_poly.pdbx_strand_id
1 'polypeptide(L)'
;MKKLLTLVLVVVMMATCVSAALAEGYEVLNGFDPANFKSEKDPSEFKMAVVVKGVADWFSRLEEGVTEFAEKYGVDAHVEFPATTDAASQLEIIDQLKTQGYDAIIVVPNDSAALENTFADAMEKGIVVVGHEASNLKNCLYDTEAFNAQTNAVAKADALIEATGGEGKYAIMVGYTTAITHMDYATREVDYLKEVAPGLELINDGAIPTCESKESTTTAYEQAKQVLKANPDLKGFVCHCSTDAAGVSQAVEEMGLDGQVMIIGAGVPSVYADELKDGLIYCVTTWDPKLSGYVACLTAYKVLIGEPVGDGSDLSDGGAAPGYESVKLVLDDGNNCLLGSAPCVATGENVDELF
;
A
#
# COMPACT_ATOMS: atom_id res chain seq x y z
N MET A 1 -16.50 9.82 -53.59
CA MET A 1 -16.86 8.47 -53.11
C MET A 1 -15.66 7.66 -52.58
N LYS A 2 -14.47 7.68 -53.23
CA LYS A 2 -13.30 6.89 -52.73
C LYS A 2 -12.74 7.33 -51.36
N LYS A 3 -12.83 8.63 -51.01
CA LYS A 3 -12.35 9.13 -49.70
C LYS A 3 -13.27 8.81 -48.52
N LEU A 4 -14.57 8.58 -48.78
CA LEU A 4 -15.54 8.21 -47.75
C LEU A 4 -15.44 6.73 -47.38
N LEU A 5 -15.05 5.89 -48.35
CA LEU A 5 -14.87 4.44 -48.11
C LEU A 5 -13.63 4.15 -47.26
N THR A 6 -12.55 4.96 -47.43
CA THR A 6 -11.31 4.80 -46.65
C THR A 6 -11.50 5.22 -45.17
N LEU A 7 -12.34 6.22 -44.92
CA LEU A 7 -12.63 6.67 -43.54
C LEU A 7 -13.50 5.65 -42.78
N VAL A 8 -14.43 5.01 -43.46
CA VAL A 8 -15.28 3.96 -42.87
C VAL A 8 -14.48 2.69 -42.57
N LEU A 9 -13.47 2.37 -43.41
CA LEU A 9 -12.63 1.18 -43.18
C LEU A 9 -11.67 1.38 -41.97
N VAL A 10 -11.15 2.59 -41.76
CA VAL A 10 -10.29 2.90 -40.62
C VAL A 10 -11.07 2.93 -39.31
N VAL A 11 -12.30 3.46 -39.32
CA VAL A 11 -13.20 3.43 -38.15
C VAL A 11 -13.66 2.03 -37.82
N VAL A 12 -13.89 1.17 -38.79
CA VAL A 12 -14.27 -0.23 -38.59
C VAL A 12 -13.06 -1.04 -38.08
N MET A 13 -11.83 -0.77 -38.55
CA MET A 13 -10.63 -1.43 -38.00
C MET A 13 -10.29 -1.00 -36.57
N MET A 14 -10.52 0.25 -36.16
CA MET A 14 -10.35 0.66 -34.76
C MET A 14 -11.44 0.10 -33.83
N ALA A 15 -12.69 -0.04 -34.35
CA ALA A 15 -13.76 -0.66 -33.56
C ALA A 15 -13.60 -2.18 -33.40
N THR A 16 -12.91 -2.86 -34.32
CA THR A 16 -12.66 -4.31 -34.21
C THR A 16 -11.45 -4.64 -33.32
N CYS A 17 -10.51 -3.73 -33.10
CA CYS A 17 -9.41 -3.95 -32.15
C CYS A 17 -9.87 -3.81 -30.67
N VAL A 18 -10.88 -2.96 -30.40
CA VAL A 18 -11.43 -2.81 -29.05
C VAL A 18 -12.34 -4.00 -28.65
N SER A 19 -12.97 -4.67 -29.62
CA SER A 19 -13.85 -5.80 -29.34
C SER A 19 -13.15 -7.17 -29.22
N ALA A 20 -11.88 -7.27 -29.58
CA ALA A 20 -11.11 -8.51 -29.44
C ALA A 20 -10.48 -8.66 -28.03
N ALA A 21 -10.17 -7.57 -27.35
CA ALA A 21 -9.66 -7.60 -25.97
C ALA A 21 -10.70 -7.99 -24.91
N LEU A 22 -12.00 -7.79 -25.21
CA LEU A 22 -13.11 -8.18 -24.33
C LEU A 22 -13.46 -9.67 -24.37
N ALA A 23 -12.78 -10.48 -25.19
CA ALA A 23 -13.14 -11.89 -25.40
C ALA A 23 -12.50 -12.85 -24.38
N GLU A 24 -11.55 -12.43 -23.55
CA GLU A 24 -10.83 -13.29 -22.63
C GLU A 24 -11.04 -12.98 -21.13
N GLY A 25 -11.88 -12.01 -20.76
CA GLY A 25 -12.31 -11.80 -19.37
C GLY A 25 -11.38 -10.94 -18.49
N TYR A 26 -10.31 -10.35 -19.06
CA TYR A 26 -9.54 -9.31 -18.36
C TYR A 26 -10.14 -7.92 -18.61
N GLU A 27 -10.22 -7.13 -17.54
CA GLU A 27 -10.48 -5.70 -17.68
C GLU A 27 -9.16 -4.95 -17.83
N VAL A 28 -9.04 -4.17 -18.93
CA VAL A 28 -7.83 -3.42 -19.26
C VAL A 28 -8.13 -1.93 -19.11
N LEU A 29 -7.77 -1.35 -17.96
CA LEU A 29 -8.00 0.05 -17.67
C LEU A 29 -6.74 0.91 -17.89
N ASN A 30 -5.55 0.39 -17.63
CA ASN A 30 -4.28 1.10 -17.76
C ASN A 30 -3.59 0.90 -19.12
N GLY A 31 -4.18 0.14 -20.05
CA GLY A 31 -3.67 -0.09 -21.39
C GLY A 31 -2.76 -1.33 -21.56
N PHE A 32 -2.41 -2.03 -20.48
CA PHE A 32 -1.74 -3.32 -20.56
C PHE A 32 -2.76 -4.46 -20.61
N ASP A 33 -2.52 -5.43 -21.49
CA ASP A 33 -3.35 -6.64 -21.59
C ASP A 33 -2.67 -7.78 -20.80
N PRO A 34 -3.22 -8.19 -19.64
CA PRO A 34 -2.67 -9.28 -18.85
C PRO A 34 -2.55 -10.61 -19.59
N ALA A 35 -3.39 -10.85 -20.59
CA ALA A 35 -3.32 -12.08 -21.40
C ALA A 35 -1.98 -12.25 -22.13
N ASN A 36 -1.26 -11.17 -22.40
CA ASN A 36 0.07 -11.20 -23.02
C ASN A 36 1.18 -11.72 -22.07
N PHE A 37 0.87 -11.87 -20.78
CA PHE A 37 1.81 -12.30 -19.74
C PHE A 37 1.58 -13.75 -19.29
N LYS A 38 0.65 -14.46 -19.93
CA LYS A 38 0.45 -15.88 -19.66
C LYS A 38 1.70 -16.68 -19.99
N SER A 39 2.15 -17.47 -19.01
CA SER A 39 3.30 -18.35 -19.17
C SER A 39 2.93 -19.72 -19.76
N GLU A 40 3.82 -20.30 -20.54
CA GLU A 40 3.73 -21.68 -21.01
C GLU A 40 4.48 -22.69 -20.10
N LYS A 41 5.14 -22.22 -19.05
CA LYS A 41 5.81 -23.07 -18.05
C LYS A 41 4.79 -23.84 -17.19
N ASP A 42 5.24 -24.96 -16.62
CA ASP A 42 4.47 -25.59 -15.54
C ASP A 42 4.45 -24.64 -14.33
N PRO A 43 3.29 -24.44 -13.66
CA PRO A 43 3.20 -23.54 -12.53
C PRO A 43 4.22 -23.82 -11.41
N SER A 44 4.62 -25.07 -11.21
CA SER A 44 5.68 -25.43 -10.24
C SER A 44 7.07 -24.92 -10.57
N GLU A 45 7.28 -24.42 -11.79
CA GLU A 45 8.54 -23.83 -12.25
C GLU A 45 8.56 -22.30 -12.15
N PHE A 46 7.45 -21.68 -11.72
CA PHE A 46 7.37 -20.22 -11.58
C PHE A 46 8.29 -19.73 -10.46
N LYS A 47 8.99 -18.64 -10.78
CA LYS A 47 9.82 -17.87 -9.83
C LYS A 47 9.20 -16.51 -9.63
N MET A 48 8.88 -16.18 -8.41
CA MET A 48 8.22 -14.94 -8.04
C MET A 48 8.97 -14.28 -6.87
N ALA A 49 9.14 -12.97 -6.90
CA ALA A 49 9.75 -12.25 -5.79
C ALA A 49 8.93 -11.03 -5.42
N VAL A 50 8.86 -10.75 -4.13
CA VAL A 50 8.26 -9.54 -3.57
C VAL A 50 9.37 -8.63 -3.06
N VAL A 51 9.59 -7.49 -3.69
CA VAL A 51 10.62 -6.53 -3.31
C VAL A 51 9.99 -5.47 -2.41
N VAL A 52 10.32 -5.48 -1.13
CA VAL A 52 9.78 -4.57 -0.12
C VAL A 52 10.63 -3.32 0.08
N LYS A 53 10.14 -2.34 0.85
CA LYS A 53 10.82 -1.05 1.10
C LYS A 53 12.09 -1.19 1.94
N GLY A 54 12.11 -2.12 2.90
CA GLY A 54 13.20 -2.28 3.87
C GLY A 54 12.90 -3.37 4.89
N VAL A 55 13.67 -3.41 5.97
CA VAL A 55 13.47 -4.37 7.07
C VAL A 55 12.61 -3.71 8.15
N ALA A 56 11.40 -4.24 8.36
CA ALA A 56 10.46 -3.83 9.40
C ALA A 56 9.52 -4.98 9.74
N ASP A 57 8.92 -4.97 10.95
CA ASP A 57 7.92 -5.98 11.36
C ASP A 57 6.75 -6.07 10.38
N TRP A 58 6.36 -4.95 9.79
CA TRP A 58 5.38 -4.89 8.71
C TRP A 58 5.69 -5.84 7.55
N PHE A 59 6.93 -5.81 7.05
CA PHE A 59 7.35 -6.64 5.93
C PHE A 59 7.67 -8.07 6.35
N SER A 60 8.04 -8.32 7.60
CA SER A 60 8.14 -9.67 8.16
C SER A 60 6.75 -10.34 8.21
N ARG A 61 5.71 -9.58 8.58
CA ARG A 61 4.33 -10.06 8.52
C ARG A 61 3.85 -10.31 7.09
N LEU A 62 4.24 -9.46 6.13
CA LEU A 62 3.95 -9.66 4.71
C LEU A 62 4.62 -10.95 4.18
N GLU A 63 5.85 -11.24 4.60
CA GLU A 63 6.60 -12.44 4.23
C GLU A 63 5.87 -13.73 4.65
N GLU A 64 5.16 -13.73 5.80
CA GLU A 64 4.34 -14.87 6.20
C GLU A 64 3.28 -15.21 5.14
N GLY A 65 2.64 -14.20 4.55
CA GLY A 65 1.63 -14.37 3.50
C GLY A 65 2.22 -14.89 2.19
N VAL A 66 3.40 -14.38 1.82
CA VAL A 66 4.15 -14.88 0.65
C VAL A 66 4.55 -16.34 0.84
N THR A 67 5.02 -16.70 2.03
CA THR A 67 5.40 -18.08 2.37
C THR A 67 4.20 -19.02 2.32
N GLU A 68 3.06 -18.62 2.91
CA GLU A 68 1.83 -19.42 2.87
C GLU A 68 1.33 -19.63 1.43
N PHE A 69 1.40 -18.59 0.60
CA PHE A 69 1.08 -18.69 -0.81
C PHE A 69 2.02 -19.68 -1.53
N ALA A 70 3.33 -19.54 -1.32
CA ALA A 70 4.35 -20.40 -1.95
C ALA A 70 4.14 -21.87 -1.60
N GLU A 71 3.88 -22.18 -0.32
CA GLU A 71 3.59 -23.54 0.15
C GLU A 71 2.31 -24.10 -0.46
N LYS A 72 1.23 -23.29 -0.50
CA LYS A 72 -0.07 -23.74 -1.01
C LYS A 72 -0.04 -24.08 -2.50
N TYR A 73 0.67 -23.27 -3.29
CA TYR A 73 0.72 -23.41 -4.75
C TYR A 73 1.94 -24.22 -5.24
N GLY A 74 2.90 -24.49 -4.36
CA GLY A 74 4.11 -25.23 -4.70
C GLY A 74 5.02 -24.46 -5.68
N VAL A 75 5.08 -23.12 -5.56
CA VAL A 75 5.88 -22.23 -6.40
C VAL A 75 7.07 -21.64 -5.63
N ASP A 76 8.11 -21.22 -6.35
CA ASP A 76 9.24 -20.47 -5.76
C ASP A 76 8.84 -19.01 -5.62
N ALA A 77 8.26 -18.64 -4.46
CA ALA A 77 7.91 -17.26 -4.14
C ALA A 77 8.52 -16.86 -2.78
N HIS A 78 9.16 -15.69 -2.73
CA HIS A 78 9.82 -15.20 -1.53
C HIS A 78 9.93 -13.67 -1.51
N VAL A 79 10.31 -13.12 -0.35
CA VAL A 79 10.52 -11.67 -0.16
C VAL A 79 12.00 -11.33 -0.27
N GLU A 80 12.29 -10.25 -0.98
CA GLU A 80 13.60 -9.64 -1.09
C GLU A 80 13.64 -8.34 -0.28
N PHE A 81 14.54 -8.31 0.70
CA PHE A 81 14.76 -7.16 1.57
C PHE A 81 15.95 -6.34 1.06
N PRO A 82 15.75 -5.06 0.69
CA PRO A 82 16.86 -4.21 0.27
C PRO A 82 17.78 -3.89 1.46
N ALA A 83 19.07 -3.71 1.18
CA ALA A 83 20.07 -3.41 2.20
C ALA A 83 19.85 -2.06 2.89
N THR A 84 19.26 -1.11 2.17
CA THR A 84 18.88 0.22 2.64
C THR A 84 17.48 0.58 2.15
N THR A 85 16.75 1.38 2.94
CA THR A 85 15.38 1.82 2.61
C THR A 85 15.45 2.96 1.59
N ASP A 86 15.79 2.63 0.34
CA ASP A 86 15.86 3.56 -0.78
C ASP A 86 15.62 2.87 -2.13
N ALA A 87 15.23 3.67 -3.14
CA ALA A 87 14.92 3.16 -4.47
C ALA A 87 16.14 2.56 -5.20
N ALA A 88 17.35 3.00 -4.89
CA ALA A 88 18.56 2.48 -5.54
C ALA A 88 18.82 1.02 -5.14
N SER A 89 18.65 0.70 -3.85
CA SER A 89 18.73 -0.68 -3.35
C SER A 89 17.63 -1.57 -3.94
N GLN A 90 16.41 -1.04 -4.13
CA GLN A 90 15.35 -1.79 -4.82
C GLN A 90 15.69 -2.03 -6.30
N LEU A 91 16.22 -1.03 -7.01
CA LEU A 91 16.65 -1.16 -8.40
C LEU A 91 17.69 -2.26 -8.58
N GLU A 92 18.68 -2.36 -7.69
CA GLU A 92 19.71 -3.42 -7.76
C GLU A 92 19.09 -4.82 -7.67
N ILE A 93 18.13 -5.01 -6.75
CA ILE A 93 17.41 -6.29 -6.59
C ILE A 93 16.58 -6.60 -7.84
N ILE A 94 15.77 -5.65 -8.31
CA ILE A 94 14.90 -5.84 -9.48
C ILE A 94 15.71 -6.18 -10.73
N ASP A 95 16.86 -5.52 -10.95
CA ASP A 95 17.74 -5.81 -12.09
C ASP A 95 18.36 -7.22 -12.00
N GLN A 96 18.67 -7.68 -10.79
CA GLN A 96 19.13 -9.06 -10.56
C GLN A 96 18.01 -10.07 -10.87
N LEU A 97 16.79 -9.86 -10.37
CA LEU A 97 15.65 -10.74 -10.62
C LEU A 97 15.32 -10.87 -12.11
N LYS A 98 15.36 -9.76 -12.86
CA LYS A 98 15.20 -9.77 -14.33
C LYS A 98 16.23 -10.63 -15.02
N THR A 99 17.50 -10.62 -14.58
CA THR A 99 18.58 -11.42 -15.18
C THR A 99 18.54 -12.88 -14.75
N GLN A 100 17.97 -13.19 -13.59
CA GLN A 100 17.81 -14.55 -13.07
C GLN A 100 16.60 -15.28 -13.63
N GLY A 101 15.78 -14.60 -14.47
CA GLY A 101 14.65 -15.19 -15.17
C GLY A 101 13.42 -15.42 -14.28
N TYR A 102 13.14 -14.50 -13.39
CA TYR A 102 11.89 -14.48 -12.63
C TYR A 102 10.70 -14.25 -13.56
N ASP A 103 9.58 -14.88 -13.24
CA ASP A 103 8.33 -14.80 -14.01
C ASP A 103 7.44 -13.65 -13.51
N ALA A 104 7.52 -13.34 -12.22
CA ALA A 104 6.82 -12.21 -11.63
C ALA A 104 7.68 -11.45 -10.62
N ILE A 105 7.53 -10.13 -10.61
CA ILE A 105 8.10 -9.22 -9.60
C ILE A 105 6.94 -8.43 -9.01
N ILE A 106 6.73 -8.60 -7.72
CA ILE A 106 5.80 -7.81 -6.92
C ILE A 106 6.62 -6.73 -6.20
N VAL A 107 6.11 -5.52 -6.06
CA VAL A 107 6.86 -4.43 -5.45
C VAL A 107 6.02 -3.62 -4.47
N VAL A 108 6.63 -3.29 -3.33
CA VAL A 108 6.19 -2.22 -2.43
C VAL A 108 7.22 -1.10 -2.57
N PRO A 109 6.98 -0.06 -3.41
CA PRO A 109 8.04 0.87 -3.82
C PRO A 109 8.36 1.93 -2.75
N ASN A 110 9.63 2.25 -2.59
CA ASN A 110 10.06 3.46 -1.88
C ASN A 110 9.76 4.73 -2.67
N ASP A 111 9.95 4.66 -3.98
CA ASP A 111 9.71 5.74 -4.94
C ASP A 111 9.33 5.11 -6.29
N SER A 112 8.03 5.10 -6.59
CA SER A 112 7.50 4.52 -7.83
C SER A 112 8.10 5.17 -9.07
N ALA A 113 8.31 6.50 -9.07
CA ALA A 113 8.83 7.21 -10.22
C ALA A 113 10.26 6.79 -10.56
N ALA A 114 11.08 6.49 -9.56
CA ALA A 114 12.45 6.01 -9.75
C ALA A 114 12.49 4.59 -10.35
N LEU A 115 11.44 3.78 -10.13
CA LEU A 115 11.38 2.38 -10.57
C LEU A 115 10.70 2.17 -11.93
N GLU A 116 10.05 3.18 -12.51
CA GLU A 116 9.27 3.07 -13.74
C GLU A 116 10.03 2.46 -14.91
N ASN A 117 11.25 2.92 -15.17
CA ASN A 117 12.03 2.45 -16.32
C ASN A 117 12.43 0.98 -16.19
N THR A 118 12.77 0.52 -14.98
CA THR A 118 13.14 -0.88 -14.77
C THR A 118 11.94 -1.81 -14.88
N PHE A 119 10.73 -1.36 -14.49
CA PHE A 119 9.52 -2.13 -14.68
C PHE A 119 9.02 -2.14 -16.12
N ALA A 120 9.17 -1.02 -16.87
CA ALA A 120 8.93 -1.04 -18.31
C ALA A 120 9.79 -2.12 -19.01
N ASP A 121 11.09 -2.16 -18.71
CA ASP A 121 12.02 -3.19 -19.25
C ASP A 121 11.64 -4.61 -18.76
N ALA A 122 11.17 -4.78 -17.53
CA ALA A 122 10.69 -6.07 -17.03
C ALA A 122 9.45 -6.57 -17.81
N MET A 123 8.48 -5.69 -18.00
CA MET A 123 7.23 -6.00 -18.72
C MET A 123 7.50 -6.26 -20.22
N GLU A 124 8.42 -5.54 -20.86
CA GLU A 124 8.87 -5.83 -22.23
C GLU A 124 9.48 -7.22 -22.37
N LYS A 125 10.06 -7.76 -21.30
CA LYS A 125 10.58 -9.14 -21.24
C LYS A 125 9.52 -10.18 -20.89
N GLY A 126 8.27 -9.77 -20.69
CA GLY A 126 7.16 -10.66 -20.34
C GLY A 126 7.11 -11.01 -18.84
N ILE A 127 7.83 -10.28 -17.98
CA ILE A 127 7.76 -10.45 -16.54
C ILE A 127 6.49 -9.77 -16.04
N VAL A 128 5.67 -10.49 -15.27
CA VAL A 128 4.50 -9.94 -14.59
C VAL A 128 4.95 -8.96 -13.50
N VAL A 129 4.46 -7.73 -13.52
CA VAL A 129 4.69 -6.73 -12.48
C VAL A 129 3.38 -6.44 -11.77
N VAL A 130 3.37 -6.58 -10.43
CA VAL A 130 2.25 -6.24 -9.54
C VAL A 130 2.76 -5.28 -8.46
N GLY A 131 2.00 -4.22 -8.20
CA GLY A 131 2.24 -3.27 -7.12
C GLY A 131 1.47 -3.64 -5.85
N HIS A 132 1.95 -3.14 -4.73
CA HIS A 132 1.24 -2.97 -3.47
C HIS A 132 1.71 -1.67 -2.84
N GLU A 133 0.80 -0.85 -2.33
CA GLU A 133 1.08 0.54 -1.95
C GLU A 133 1.70 1.37 -3.11
N ALA A 134 1.22 1.14 -4.33
CA ALA A 134 1.87 1.57 -5.57
C ALA A 134 0.87 2.11 -6.62
N SER A 135 -0.21 2.74 -6.21
CA SER A 135 -1.30 3.19 -7.11
C SER A 135 -0.83 4.09 -8.25
N ASN A 136 0.29 4.80 -8.09
CA ASN A 136 0.89 5.66 -9.10
C ASN A 136 1.97 4.98 -9.97
N LEU A 137 2.26 3.70 -9.78
CA LEU A 137 3.20 2.94 -10.60
C LEU A 137 2.53 2.56 -11.93
N LYS A 138 2.96 3.15 -13.04
CA LYS A 138 2.31 2.99 -14.36
C LYS A 138 2.71 1.73 -15.09
N ASN A 139 3.97 1.29 -14.90
CA ASN A 139 4.48 0.08 -15.53
C ASN A 139 4.26 -1.14 -14.61
N CYS A 140 2.99 -1.42 -14.32
CA CYS A 140 2.54 -2.66 -13.68
C CYS A 140 1.17 -3.07 -14.22
N LEU A 141 0.81 -4.34 -14.05
CA LEU A 141 -0.49 -4.85 -14.51
C LEU A 141 -1.60 -4.48 -13.52
N TYR A 142 -1.33 -4.66 -12.26
CA TYR A 142 -2.24 -4.38 -11.15
C TYR A 142 -1.47 -3.84 -9.94
N ASP A 143 -2.12 -2.96 -9.21
CA ASP A 143 -1.79 -2.63 -7.84
C ASP A 143 -2.84 -3.26 -6.92
N THR A 144 -2.43 -3.91 -5.83
CA THR A 144 -3.34 -4.61 -4.92
C THR A 144 -3.40 -3.88 -3.59
N GLU A 145 -4.59 -3.41 -3.21
CA GLU A 145 -4.79 -2.62 -2.00
C GLU A 145 -5.82 -3.28 -1.08
N ALA A 146 -5.61 -3.17 0.22
CA ALA A 146 -6.50 -3.74 1.22
C ALA A 146 -7.89 -3.06 1.23
N PHE A 147 -7.95 -1.80 0.85
CA PHE A 147 -9.16 -0.98 0.82
C PHE A 147 -8.92 0.32 0.03
N ASN A 148 -9.97 1.10 -0.17
CA ASN A 148 -9.87 2.45 -0.72
C ASN A 148 -9.15 3.41 0.24
N ALA A 149 -8.22 4.20 -0.25
CA ALA A 149 -7.43 5.15 0.54
C ALA A 149 -8.29 6.11 1.40
N GLN A 150 -9.45 6.53 0.88
CA GLN A 150 -10.39 7.37 1.61
C GLN A 150 -10.91 6.69 2.88
N THR A 151 -11.10 5.36 2.87
CA THR A 151 -11.56 4.59 4.05
C THR A 151 -10.57 4.72 5.21
N ASN A 152 -9.28 4.57 4.95
CA ASN A 152 -8.25 4.71 5.99
C ASN A 152 -8.13 6.16 6.49
N ALA A 153 -8.15 7.12 5.57
CA ALA A 153 -8.08 8.55 5.91
C ALA A 153 -9.25 8.97 6.83
N VAL A 154 -10.48 8.56 6.51
CA VAL A 154 -11.66 8.81 7.34
C VAL A 154 -11.53 8.13 8.71
N ALA A 155 -11.11 6.86 8.76
CA ALA A 155 -10.95 6.15 10.02
C ALA A 155 -9.95 6.83 10.97
N LYS A 156 -8.81 7.31 10.45
CA LYS A 156 -7.82 8.07 11.23
C LYS A 156 -8.37 9.41 11.70
N ALA A 157 -9.03 10.13 10.80
CA ALA A 157 -9.63 11.43 11.12
C ALA A 157 -10.71 11.30 12.19
N ASP A 158 -11.62 10.34 12.07
CA ASP A 158 -12.67 10.08 13.04
C ASP A 158 -12.09 9.70 14.42
N ALA A 159 -11.03 8.87 14.44
CA ALA A 159 -10.30 8.54 15.66
C ALA A 159 -9.65 9.77 16.30
N LEU A 160 -9.05 10.66 15.50
CA LEU A 160 -8.49 11.92 16.01
C LEU A 160 -9.59 12.84 16.58
N ILE A 161 -10.73 12.96 15.88
CA ILE A 161 -11.89 13.73 16.36
C ILE A 161 -12.38 13.19 17.71
N GLU A 162 -12.55 11.87 17.81
CA GLU A 162 -13.01 11.23 19.04
C GLU A 162 -12.02 11.45 20.19
N ALA A 163 -10.73 11.21 19.94
CA ALA A 163 -9.67 11.33 20.94
C ALA A 163 -9.47 12.75 21.45
N THR A 164 -9.65 13.78 20.61
CA THR A 164 -9.39 15.19 20.96
C THR A 164 -10.64 16.00 21.27
N GLY A 165 -11.84 15.44 21.00
CA GLY A 165 -13.10 16.19 21.05
C GLY A 165 -13.30 17.13 19.87
N GLY A 166 -12.57 16.95 18.77
CA GLY A 166 -12.68 17.71 17.52
C GLY A 166 -12.06 19.13 17.59
N GLU A 167 -11.21 19.41 18.58
CA GLU A 167 -10.60 20.73 18.80
C GLU A 167 -9.12 20.63 19.17
N GLY A 168 -8.34 21.60 18.72
CA GLY A 168 -6.93 21.77 19.08
C GLY A 168 -5.97 21.54 17.92
N LYS A 169 -4.67 21.59 18.23
CA LYS A 169 -3.60 21.42 17.22
C LYS A 169 -3.21 19.98 17.07
N TYR A 170 -2.92 19.56 15.85
CA TYR A 170 -2.38 18.24 15.56
C TYR A 170 -1.21 18.29 14.57
N ALA A 171 -0.40 17.25 14.58
CA ALA A 171 0.73 17.04 13.68
C ALA A 171 0.55 15.76 12.88
N ILE A 172 1.17 15.70 11.69
CA ILE A 172 1.20 14.51 10.82
C ILE A 172 2.64 14.08 10.58
N MET A 173 2.91 12.79 10.79
CA MET A 173 4.18 12.16 10.44
C MET A 173 3.97 11.13 9.32
N VAL A 174 4.89 11.10 8.36
CA VAL A 174 4.96 10.09 7.29
C VAL A 174 6.35 9.47 7.28
N GLY A 175 6.51 8.30 6.67
CA GLY A 175 7.83 7.72 6.45
C GLY A 175 8.68 8.60 5.54
N TYR A 176 8.24 8.75 4.30
CA TYR A 176 8.84 9.62 3.28
C TYR A 176 7.77 10.37 2.51
N THR A 177 8.08 11.58 2.05
CA THR A 177 7.21 12.33 1.12
C THR A 177 7.12 11.71 -0.28
N THR A 178 8.02 10.79 -0.61
CA THR A 178 7.98 9.98 -1.84
C THR A 178 7.13 8.71 -1.69
N ALA A 179 6.74 8.32 -0.47
CA ALA A 179 5.82 7.22 -0.22
C ALA A 179 4.39 7.66 -0.53
N ILE A 180 3.91 7.31 -1.73
CA ILE A 180 2.65 7.82 -2.27
C ILE A 180 1.46 7.49 -1.38
N THR A 181 1.38 6.28 -0.84
CA THR A 181 0.30 5.84 0.03
C THR A 181 0.21 6.68 1.31
N HIS A 182 1.37 6.97 1.95
CA HIS A 182 1.40 7.82 3.15
C HIS A 182 0.91 9.23 2.86
N MET A 183 1.35 9.80 1.73
CA MET A 183 0.97 11.16 1.33
C MET A 183 -0.50 11.25 0.89
N ASP A 184 -1.03 10.24 0.21
CA ASP A 184 -2.43 10.19 -0.19
C ASP A 184 -3.34 10.10 1.05
N TYR A 185 -3.04 9.20 2.00
CA TYR A 185 -3.78 9.09 3.26
C TYR A 185 -3.75 10.40 4.04
N ALA A 186 -2.58 11.00 4.23
CA ALA A 186 -2.42 12.25 4.96
C ALA A 186 -3.17 13.42 4.32
N THR A 187 -3.14 13.50 2.99
CA THR A 187 -3.84 14.58 2.24
C THR A 187 -5.36 14.43 2.36
N ARG A 188 -5.89 13.22 2.14
CA ARG A 188 -7.35 12.94 2.26
C ARG A 188 -7.86 13.15 3.67
N GLU A 189 -7.05 12.75 4.69
CA GLU A 189 -7.36 12.99 6.09
C GLU A 189 -7.50 14.47 6.40
N VAL A 190 -6.52 15.28 6.00
CA VAL A 190 -6.54 16.73 6.22
C VAL A 190 -7.73 17.40 5.51
N ASP A 191 -8.04 16.99 4.28
CA ASP A 191 -9.17 17.55 3.54
C ASP A 191 -10.49 17.17 4.19
N TYR A 192 -10.64 15.93 4.68
CA TYR A 192 -11.82 15.51 5.43
C TYR A 192 -11.94 16.26 6.77
N LEU A 193 -10.86 16.38 7.55
CA LEU A 193 -10.85 17.11 8.82
C LEU A 193 -11.23 18.59 8.66
N LYS A 194 -10.76 19.26 7.61
CA LYS A 194 -11.16 20.65 7.30
C LYS A 194 -12.67 20.80 7.11
N GLU A 195 -13.33 19.79 6.55
CA GLU A 195 -14.76 19.80 6.30
C GLU A 195 -15.58 19.49 7.57
N VAL A 196 -15.20 18.42 8.30
CA VAL A 196 -16.04 17.88 9.37
C VAL A 196 -15.65 18.34 10.78
N ALA A 197 -14.41 18.74 10.99
CA ALA A 197 -13.86 19.16 12.29
C ALA A 197 -12.95 20.40 12.17
N PRO A 198 -13.49 21.56 11.74
CA PRO A 198 -12.68 22.77 11.52
C PRO A 198 -12.06 23.35 12.81
N GLY A 199 -12.38 22.80 13.98
CA GLY A 199 -11.71 23.11 15.25
C GLY A 199 -10.36 22.45 15.42
N LEU A 200 -10.02 21.44 14.57
CA LEU A 200 -8.71 20.82 14.51
C LEU A 200 -7.80 21.58 13.54
N GLU A 201 -6.65 22.03 14.02
CA GLU A 201 -5.69 22.83 13.27
C GLU A 201 -4.40 22.02 13.04
N LEU A 202 -4.09 21.73 11.76
CA LEU A 202 -2.79 21.18 11.40
C LEU A 202 -1.72 22.25 11.60
N ILE A 203 -0.70 21.95 12.42
CA ILE A 203 0.42 22.86 12.68
C ILE A 203 1.27 23.10 11.42
N ASN A 204 2.28 23.96 11.54
CA ASN A 204 3.21 24.25 10.45
C ASN A 204 2.52 24.86 9.21
N ASP A 205 1.61 25.82 9.43
CA ASP A 205 0.83 26.51 8.39
C ASP A 205 0.05 25.54 7.47
N GLY A 206 -0.33 24.36 8.01
CA GLY A 206 -1.07 23.34 7.25
C GLY A 206 -0.23 22.53 6.27
N ALA A 207 1.09 22.55 6.38
CA ALA A 207 1.97 21.75 5.53
C ALA A 207 1.84 20.24 5.82
N ILE A 208 1.74 19.43 4.76
CA ILE A 208 1.64 17.97 4.82
C ILE A 208 2.92 17.38 4.19
N PRO A 209 3.66 16.55 4.93
CA PRO A 209 3.54 16.24 6.37
C PRO A 209 4.11 17.36 7.23
N THR A 210 3.92 17.26 8.55
CA THR A 210 4.64 18.08 9.53
C THR A 210 6.10 17.67 9.61
N CYS A 211 6.38 16.36 9.57
CA CYS A 211 7.72 15.77 9.61
C CYS A 211 7.77 14.37 8.98
N GLU A 212 8.99 13.91 8.69
CA GLU A 212 9.27 12.58 8.14
C GLU A 212 10.09 11.74 9.13
N SER A 213 9.71 10.48 9.33
CA SER A 213 10.44 9.51 10.17
C SER A 213 11.59 8.80 9.46
N LYS A 214 11.63 8.84 8.13
CA LYS A 214 12.54 8.04 7.31
C LYS A 214 12.41 6.53 7.55
N GLU A 215 11.18 6.10 7.88
CA GLU A 215 10.84 4.72 8.25
C GLU A 215 11.73 4.18 9.40
N SER A 216 12.06 5.05 10.35
CA SER A 216 12.93 4.76 11.50
C SER A 216 12.29 5.25 12.78
N THR A 217 12.07 4.34 13.74
CA THR A 217 11.55 4.67 15.08
C THR A 217 12.43 5.71 15.80
N THR A 218 13.75 5.60 15.68
CA THR A 218 14.67 6.59 16.26
C THR A 218 14.47 7.98 15.68
N THR A 219 14.34 8.07 14.34
CA THR A 219 14.08 9.36 13.68
C THR A 219 12.69 9.88 14.02
N ALA A 220 11.67 9.02 14.08
CA ALA A 220 10.31 9.38 14.51
C ALA A 220 10.34 10.00 15.92
N TYR A 221 11.04 9.36 16.87
CA TYR A 221 11.23 9.89 18.23
C TYR A 221 11.89 11.27 18.24
N GLU A 222 12.98 11.45 17.50
CA GLU A 222 13.71 12.74 17.47
C GLU A 222 12.84 13.84 16.86
N GLN A 223 12.12 13.56 15.78
CA GLN A 223 11.20 14.48 15.12
C GLN A 223 10.01 14.83 16.03
N ALA A 224 9.41 13.83 16.67
CA ALA A 224 8.31 14.04 17.60
C ALA A 224 8.72 14.96 18.76
N LYS A 225 9.90 14.76 19.37
CA LYS A 225 10.42 15.65 20.41
C LYS A 225 10.59 17.09 19.94
N GLN A 226 11.02 17.31 18.71
CA GLN A 226 11.14 18.66 18.14
C GLN A 226 9.76 19.30 17.97
N VAL A 227 8.81 18.57 17.40
CA VAL A 227 7.43 19.02 17.19
C VAL A 227 6.76 19.37 18.51
N LEU A 228 6.82 18.47 19.51
CA LEU A 228 6.22 18.65 20.84
C LEU A 228 6.82 19.85 21.60
N LYS A 229 8.14 20.03 21.52
CA LYS A 229 8.80 21.20 22.12
C LYS A 229 8.40 22.53 21.49
N ALA A 230 8.20 22.55 20.16
CA ALA A 230 7.79 23.73 19.43
C ALA A 230 6.30 24.05 19.61
N ASN A 231 5.49 23.04 19.93
CA ASN A 231 4.02 23.12 20.04
C ASN A 231 3.54 22.51 21.35
N PRO A 232 3.72 23.20 22.51
CA PRO A 232 3.37 22.65 23.82
C PRO A 232 1.86 22.48 24.03
N ASP A 233 1.04 23.02 23.15
CA ASP A 233 -0.41 22.92 23.11
C ASP A 233 -0.94 21.89 22.10
N LEU A 234 -0.05 21.06 21.53
CA LEU A 234 -0.42 19.98 20.62
C LEU A 234 -1.35 18.96 21.31
N LYS A 235 -2.41 18.54 20.62
CA LYS A 235 -3.41 17.60 21.14
C LYS A 235 -3.38 16.25 20.44
N GLY A 236 -2.91 16.19 19.19
CA GLY A 236 -2.90 14.98 18.40
C GLY A 236 -1.63 14.81 17.57
N PHE A 237 -1.23 13.57 17.39
CA PHE A 237 -0.16 13.19 16.48
C PHE A 237 -0.65 12.02 15.62
N VAL A 238 -0.77 12.24 14.30
CA VAL A 238 -1.21 11.22 13.35
C VAL A 238 -0.01 10.66 12.60
N CYS A 239 0.11 9.34 12.60
CA CYS A 239 1.22 8.58 12.08
C CYS A 239 0.77 7.73 10.88
N HIS A 240 1.51 7.76 9.78
CA HIS A 240 1.18 7.03 8.56
C HIS A 240 2.18 5.91 8.22
N CYS A 241 3.35 5.86 8.85
CA CYS A 241 4.30 4.76 8.73
C CYS A 241 4.23 3.84 9.94
N SER A 242 4.50 2.54 9.73
CA SER A 242 4.46 1.53 10.78
C SER A 242 5.52 1.70 11.88
N THR A 243 6.51 2.55 11.69
CA THR A 243 7.54 2.84 12.69
C THR A 243 7.28 4.13 13.49
N ASP A 244 6.28 4.93 13.05
CA ASP A 244 6.09 6.29 13.57
C ASP A 244 5.55 6.28 14.98
N ALA A 245 4.47 5.52 15.23
CA ALA A 245 3.76 5.54 16.49
C ALA A 245 4.66 5.13 17.68
N ALA A 246 5.57 4.16 17.50
CA ALA A 246 6.54 3.77 18.53
C ALA A 246 7.49 4.92 18.90
N GLY A 247 7.99 5.66 17.91
CA GLY A 247 8.87 6.80 18.18
C GLY A 247 8.12 7.97 18.81
N VAL A 248 6.89 8.24 18.36
CA VAL A 248 6.05 9.30 18.93
C VAL A 248 5.65 8.96 20.37
N SER A 249 5.24 7.71 20.65
CA SER A 249 4.85 7.28 21.99
C SER A 249 6.01 7.42 22.99
N GLN A 250 7.20 7.00 22.60
CA GLN A 250 8.40 7.17 23.43
C GLN A 250 8.68 8.65 23.72
N ALA A 251 8.49 9.56 22.75
CA ALA A 251 8.69 10.99 22.95
C ALA A 251 7.64 11.60 23.88
N VAL A 252 6.36 11.19 23.73
CA VAL A 252 5.25 11.64 24.58
C VAL A 252 5.46 11.19 26.02
N GLU A 253 5.80 9.92 26.24
CA GLU A 253 6.08 9.37 27.58
C GLU A 253 7.27 10.08 28.25
N GLU A 254 8.42 10.21 27.57
CA GLU A 254 9.61 10.87 28.13
C GLU A 254 9.35 12.33 28.52
N MET A 255 8.46 13.00 27.77
CA MET A 255 8.10 14.40 28.05
C MET A 255 6.96 14.53 29.07
N GLY A 256 6.38 13.44 29.58
CA GLY A 256 5.27 13.44 30.52
C GLY A 256 3.98 14.02 29.95
N LEU A 257 3.70 13.74 28.67
CA LEU A 257 2.54 14.23 27.94
C LEU A 257 1.45 13.17 27.73
N ASP A 258 1.57 12.05 28.47
CA ASP A 258 0.63 10.92 28.42
C ASP A 258 -0.80 11.43 28.69
N GLY A 259 -1.74 11.00 27.83
CA GLY A 259 -3.13 11.45 27.89
C GLY A 259 -3.37 12.93 27.55
N GLN A 260 -2.32 13.70 27.23
CA GLN A 260 -2.43 15.09 26.76
C GLN A 260 -2.28 15.21 25.26
N VAL A 261 -1.47 14.31 24.65
CA VAL A 261 -1.28 14.19 23.22
C VAL A 261 -1.77 12.81 22.78
N MET A 262 -2.82 12.77 21.96
CA MET A 262 -3.41 11.55 21.45
C MET A 262 -2.65 11.06 20.21
N ILE A 263 -2.28 9.79 20.18
CA ILE A 263 -1.50 9.21 19.07
C ILE A 263 -2.41 8.29 18.26
N ILE A 264 -2.59 8.63 16.97
CA ILE A 264 -3.29 7.81 15.99
C ILE A 264 -2.22 7.13 15.13
N GLY A 265 -2.06 5.83 15.29
CA GLY A 265 -0.95 5.06 14.71
C GLY A 265 -1.26 4.41 13.37
N ALA A 266 -0.25 3.81 12.78
CA ALA A 266 -0.29 2.81 11.72
C ALA A 266 0.68 1.68 12.08
N GLY A 267 0.44 0.46 11.58
CA GLY A 267 1.38 -0.65 11.74
C GLY A 267 0.73 -1.94 12.25
N VAL A 268 1.56 -2.91 12.62
CA VAL A 268 1.13 -4.22 13.13
C VAL A 268 0.62 -4.06 14.55
N PRO A 269 -0.65 -4.39 14.85
CA PRO A 269 -1.24 -4.15 16.17
C PRO A 269 -0.50 -4.80 17.32
N SER A 270 -0.02 -6.05 17.16
CA SER A 270 0.70 -6.77 18.21
C SER A 270 2.01 -6.10 18.64
N VAL A 271 2.64 -5.31 17.77
CA VAL A 271 3.84 -4.52 18.09
C VAL A 271 3.54 -3.40 19.09
N TYR A 272 2.30 -2.92 19.13
CA TYR A 272 1.84 -1.81 19.96
C TYR A 272 0.89 -2.25 21.07
N ALA A 273 0.84 -3.56 21.39
CA ALA A 273 -0.17 -4.09 22.26
C ALA A 273 -0.14 -3.48 23.69
N ASP A 274 1.03 -3.24 24.23
CA ASP A 274 1.17 -2.63 25.55
C ASP A 274 0.78 -1.15 25.53
N GLU A 275 1.25 -0.37 24.56
CA GLU A 275 0.93 1.06 24.42
C GLU A 275 -0.56 1.32 24.12
N LEU A 276 -1.19 0.41 23.40
CA LEU A 276 -2.65 0.47 23.14
C LEU A 276 -3.43 0.18 24.43
N LYS A 277 -3.04 -0.87 25.20
CA LYS A 277 -3.70 -1.23 26.48
C LYS A 277 -3.52 -0.19 27.55
N ASP A 278 -2.35 0.44 27.59
CA ASP A 278 -2.03 1.50 28.54
C ASP A 278 -2.62 2.87 28.11
N GLY A 279 -3.19 2.95 26.90
CA GLY A 279 -3.81 4.17 26.35
C GLY A 279 -2.81 5.23 25.91
N LEU A 280 -1.51 4.88 25.79
CA LEU A 280 -0.49 5.77 25.25
C LEU A 280 -0.69 6.00 23.74
N ILE A 281 -1.02 4.96 23.00
CA ILE A 281 -1.53 5.02 21.63
C ILE A 281 -3.05 4.84 21.69
N TYR A 282 -3.80 5.80 21.13
CA TYR A 282 -5.26 5.78 21.13
C TYR A 282 -5.80 4.65 20.24
N CYS A 283 -5.32 4.56 19.02
CA CYS A 283 -5.59 3.45 18.12
C CYS A 283 -4.52 3.32 17.04
N VAL A 284 -4.52 2.17 16.37
CA VAL A 284 -3.77 1.91 15.14
C VAL A 284 -4.76 1.55 14.04
N THR A 285 -4.79 2.33 12.95
CA THR A 285 -5.54 1.95 11.75
C THR A 285 -4.60 1.23 10.79
N THR A 286 -5.04 0.09 10.26
CA THR A 286 -4.15 -0.82 9.56
C THR A 286 -4.91 -1.78 8.64
N TRP A 287 -4.19 -2.69 8.05
CA TRP A 287 -4.64 -3.94 7.44
C TRP A 287 -3.62 -5.02 7.77
N ASP A 288 -3.95 -6.28 7.56
CA ASP A 288 -2.97 -7.35 7.76
C ASP A 288 -2.03 -7.45 6.55
N PRO A 289 -0.73 -7.10 6.68
CA PRO A 289 0.22 -7.19 5.58
C PRO A 289 0.42 -8.62 5.07
N LYS A 290 0.17 -9.64 5.90
CA LYS A 290 0.15 -11.04 5.49
C LYS A 290 -0.83 -11.27 4.33
N LEU A 291 -2.06 -10.73 4.46
CA LEU A 291 -3.07 -10.85 3.41
C LEU A 291 -2.63 -10.14 2.13
N SER A 292 -2.01 -8.96 2.25
CA SER A 292 -1.51 -8.21 1.09
C SER A 292 -0.42 -8.97 0.33
N GLY A 293 0.55 -9.55 1.04
CA GLY A 293 1.60 -10.38 0.43
C GLY A 293 1.03 -11.59 -0.30
N TYR A 294 0.07 -12.27 0.33
CA TYR A 294 -0.64 -13.40 -0.26
C TYR A 294 -1.40 -13.01 -1.53
N VAL A 295 -2.23 -11.97 -1.47
CA VAL A 295 -3.09 -11.52 -2.58
C VAL A 295 -2.27 -10.99 -3.75
N ALA A 296 -1.19 -10.26 -3.51
CA ALA A 296 -0.31 -9.76 -4.55
C ALA A 296 0.36 -10.91 -5.33
N CYS A 297 0.84 -11.94 -4.61
CA CYS A 297 1.35 -13.16 -5.22
C CYS A 297 0.26 -13.94 -5.98
N LEU A 298 -0.93 -14.08 -5.40
CA LEU A 298 -2.06 -14.75 -6.06
C LEU A 298 -2.48 -14.03 -7.35
N THR A 299 -2.49 -12.69 -7.33
CA THR A 299 -2.80 -11.88 -8.52
C THR A 299 -1.80 -12.13 -9.64
N ALA A 300 -0.49 -12.07 -9.33
CA ALA A 300 0.56 -12.37 -10.30
C ALA A 300 0.48 -13.81 -10.82
N TYR A 301 0.24 -14.77 -9.94
CA TYR A 301 0.07 -16.18 -10.30
C TYR A 301 -1.11 -16.42 -11.25
N LYS A 302 -2.28 -15.81 -10.97
CA LYS A 302 -3.45 -15.91 -11.84
C LYS A 302 -3.16 -15.37 -13.25
N VAL A 303 -2.44 -14.26 -13.36
CA VAL A 303 -1.98 -13.74 -14.65
C VAL A 303 -1.09 -14.76 -15.36
N LEU A 304 -0.09 -15.32 -14.67
CA LEU A 304 0.84 -16.31 -15.24
C LEU A 304 0.16 -17.57 -15.76
N ILE A 305 -0.87 -18.06 -15.06
CA ILE A 305 -1.64 -19.24 -15.53
C ILE A 305 -2.74 -18.88 -16.53
N GLY A 306 -2.97 -17.60 -16.80
CA GLY A 306 -3.99 -17.11 -17.73
C GLY A 306 -5.40 -17.12 -17.15
N GLU A 307 -5.55 -17.04 -15.83
CA GLU A 307 -6.86 -16.83 -15.19
C GLU A 307 -7.20 -15.33 -15.14
N PRO A 308 -8.43 -14.94 -15.55
CA PRO A 308 -8.85 -13.54 -15.52
C PRO A 308 -8.84 -12.95 -14.10
N VAL A 309 -8.38 -11.71 -13.98
CA VAL A 309 -8.48 -10.88 -12.77
C VAL A 309 -9.11 -9.55 -13.17
N GLY A 310 -10.09 -9.08 -12.41
CA GLY A 310 -10.81 -7.83 -12.69
C GLY A 310 -11.85 -7.51 -11.64
N ASP A 311 -12.80 -6.62 -11.95
CA ASP A 311 -13.87 -6.22 -11.04
C ASP A 311 -14.71 -7.43 -10.62
N GLY A 312 -14.93 -7.57 -9.30
CA GLY A 312 -15.66 -8.68 -8.70
C GLY A 312 -14.88 -9.99 -8.59
N SER A 313 -13.61 -10.05 -8.96
CA SER A 313 -12.79 -11.26 -8.79
C SER A 313 -12.68 -11.65 -7.32
N ASP A 314 -12.76 -12.97 -7.05
CA ASP A 314 -12.47 -13.54 -5.75
C ASP A 314 -10.96 -13.81 -5.65
N LEU A 315 -10.29 -13.04 -4.80
CA LEU A 315 -8.89 -13.20 -4.41
C LEU A 315 -8.73 -13.67 -2.96
N SER A 316 -9.85 -14.04 -2.29
CA SER A 316 -9.81 -14.58 -0.92
C SER A 316 -9.26 -16.00 -0.86
N ASP A 317 -9.22 -16.68 -1.98
CA ASP A 317 -8.68 -18.03 -2.15
C ASP A 317 -9.22 -19.05 -1.14
N GLY A 318 -10.56 -19.08 -1.02
CA GLY A 318 -11.25 -19.99 -0.11
C GLY A 318 -11.11 -19.61 1.37
N GLY A 319 -10.84 -18.34 1.66
CA GLY A 319 -10.73 -17.77 3.00
C GLY A 319 -9.29 -17.63 3.52
N ALA A 320 -8.28 -17.88 2.68
CA ALA A 320 -6.88 -17.59 3.02
C ALA A 320 -6.62 -16.08 3.13
N ALA A 321 -7.35 -15.26 2.36
CA ALA A 321 -7.27 -13.81 2.40
C ALA A 321 -8.67 -13.19 2.59
N PRO A 322 -9.24 -13.20 3.80
CA PRO A 322 -10.55 -12.59 4.07
C PRO A 322 -10.54 -11.09 3.78
N GLY A 323 -11.66 -10.59 3.25
CA GLY A 323 -11.79 -9.21 2.76
C GLY A 323 -11.45 -9.02 1.29
N TYR A 324 -11.05 -10.09 0.59
CA TYR A 324 -10.77 -10.07 -0.85
C TYR A 324 -11.71 -10.97 -1.66
N GLU A 325 -12.89 -11.31 -1.13
CA GLU A 325 -13.90 -12.18 -1.77
C GLU A 325 -14.50 -11.57 -3.04
N SER A 326 -14.45 -10.26 -3.18
CA SER A 326 -14.95 -9.52 -4.34
C SER A 326 -14.22 -8.20 -4.46
N VAL A 327 -13.04 -8.23 -5.04
CA VAL A 327 -12.23 -7.01 -5.21
C VAL A 327 -12.88 -6.05 -6.18
N LYS A 328 -12.65 -4.74 -5.96
CA LYS A 328 -13.12 -3.71 -6.85
C LYS A 328 -11.97 -3.21 -7.72
N LEU A 329 -12.12 -3.32 -9.04
CA LEU A 329 -11.15 -2.75 -9.97
C LEU A 329 -11.47 -1.27 -10.21
N VAL A 330 -10.51 -0.41 -9.96
CA VAL A 330 -10.57 1.03 -10.26
C VAL A 330 -9.31 1.46 -11.01
N LEU A 331 -9.45 2.52 -11.81
CA LEU A 331 -8.29 3.21 -12.36
C LEU A 331 -7.89 4.32 -11.38
N ASP A 332 -6.79 4.16 -10.67
CA ASP A 332 -6.26 5.14 -9.75
C ASP A 332 -4.89 5.62 -10.23
N ASP A 333 -4.72 6.92 -10.37
CA ASP A 333 -3.54 7.61 -10.94
C ASP A 333 -2.95 6.96 -12.21
N GLY A 334 -3.80 6.31 -13.00
CA GLY A 334 -3.44 5.65 -14.26
C GLY A 334 -3.05 4.18 -14.11
N ASN A 335 -3.17 3.59 -12.93
CA ASN A 335 -2.95 2.18 -12.67
C ASN A 335 -4.25 1.42 -12.37
N ASN A 336 -4.29 0.12 -12.67
CA ASN A 336 -5.35 -0.79 -12.27
C ASN A 336 -5.21 -1.15 -10.79
N CYS A 337 -6.00 -0.53 -9.93
CA CYS A 337 -6.05 -0.88 -8.51
C CYS A 337 -7.13 -1.93 -8.24
N LEU A 338 -6.75 -3.04 -7.63
CA LEU A 338 -7.63 -4.07 -7.09
C LEU A 338 -7.83 -3.82 -5.60
N LEU A 339 -8.98 -3.27 -5.24
CA LEU A 339 -9.30 -2.89 -3.88
C LEU A 339 -10.05 -4.02 -3.17
N GLY A 340 -9.51 -4.49 -2.06
CA GLY A 340 -10.20 -5.35 -1.10
C GLY A 340 -11.14 -4.57 -0.18
N SER A 341 -11.62 -5.23 0.86
CA SER A 341 -12.42 -4.66 1.95
C SER A 341 -11.92 -5.23 3.30
N ALA A 342 -10.64 -5.00 3.59
CA ALA A 342 -9.93 -5.57 4.75
C ALA A 342 -9.33 -4.50 5.68
N PRO A 343 -10.07 -3.41 6.05
CA PRO A 343 -9.57 -2.45 7.03
C PRO A 343 -9.58 -3.05 8.44
N CYS A 344 -8.63 -2.61 9.27
CA CYS A 344 -8.54 -2.97 10.68
C CYS A 344 -8.30 -1.72 11.52
N VAL A 345 -8.99 -1.59 12.66
CA VAL A 345 -8.71 -0.58 13.68
C VAL A 345 -8.43 -1.31 14.99
N ALA A 346 -7.20 -1.23 15.45
CA ALA A 346 -6.75 -1.79 16.72
C ALA A 346 -6.84 -0.75 17.84
N THR A 347 -7.37 -1.17 18.97
CA THR A 347 -7.47 -0.41 20.21
C THR A 347 -7.01 -1.28 21.38
N GLY A 348 -6.87 -0.71 22.58
CA GLY A 348 -6.57 -1.49 23.77
C GLY A 348 -7.63 -2.57 24.12
N GLU A 349 -8.83 -2.45 23.58
CA GLU A 349 -9.92 -3.41 23.84
C GLU A 349 -9.84 -4.66 22.95
N ASN A 350 -9.32 -4.55 21.73
CA ASN A 350 -9.34 -5.63 20.73
C ASN A 350 -7.97 -6.10 20.24
N VAL A 351 -6.88 -5.49 20.68
CA VAL A 351 -5.53 -5.78 20.15
C VAL A 351 -5.11 -7.24 20.33
N ASP A 352 -5.56 -7.90 21.40
CA ASP A 352 -5.23 -9.31 21.65
C ASP A 352 -5.93 -10.30 20.68
N GLU A 353 -6.92 -9.83 19.92
CA GLU A 353 -7.66 -10.61 18.93
C GLU A 353 -7.11 -10.40 17.49
N LEU A 354 -6.12 -9.50 17.33
CA LEU A 354 -5.55 -9.11 16.05
C LEU A 354 -4.17 -9.77 15.82
N PHE A 355 -3.59 -9.53 14.65
CA PHE A 355 -2.30 -10.07 14.19
C PHE A 355 -1.08 -9.30 14.72
#